data_31908131ee3a13f307e0599a178ff736
#
_entry.id   31908131ee3a13f307e0599a178ff736
#
_cell.length_a   1.000
_cell.length_b   1.000
_cell.length_c   1.000
_cell.angle_alpha   90.00
_cell.angle_beta   90.00
_cell.angle_gamma   90.00
#
_symmetry.space_group_name_H-M   'P 1'
#
loop_
_entity.id
_entity.type
_entity.pdbx_description
1 polymer ?
#
loop_
_entity_poly.entity_id
_entity_poly.type
_entity_poly.pdbx_seq_one_letter_code
_entity_poly.pdbx_strand_id
1 'polypeptide(L)'
;PVIERRASQMTEEDLVGLPSIEGNRTTFNPPDWFKEACEEPSVLFLDEVDRATLEVRQGIFELTDSRKLNGHYLHEDTVVFAAINGGEHGEQYQVNEMDPAELDRWSVWDIDPTVEDWLNWGKENVDSLMWDFINKNREHLEHKGDIEPNKRYPSRRSWKRLNDVLVGADLMKEASPSMFQLAQSFVGFEAAVALNDYAQNYERVVTVDQ
;
A
#
# COMPACT_ATOMS: atom_id res chain seq x y z
N PRO A 1 -8.29 -6.82 18.15
CA PRO A 1 -6.97 -6.59 17.52
C PRO A 1 -7.09 -6.59 15.99
N VAL A 2 -6.04 -6.06 15.32
CA VAL A 2 -5.88 -6.15 13.85
C VAL A 2 -4.69 -7.06 13.57
N ILE A 3 -4.94 -8.09 12.78
CA ILE A 3 -3.93 -9.06 12.35
C ILE A 3 -3.69 -8.80 10.86
N GLU A 4 -2.54 -8.20 10.54
CA GLU A 4 -2.16 -7.91 9.14
C GLU A 4 -1.24 -9.00 8.61
N ARG A 5 -1.55 -9.51 7.41
CA ARG A 5 -0.69 -10.43 6.65
C ARG A 5 -0.58 -10.01 5.21
N ARG A 6 0.64 -10.05 4.69
CA ARG A 6 0.90 -9.80 3.28
C ARG A 6 0.95 -11.10 2.52
N ALA A 7 -0.14 -11.41 1.80
CA ALA A 7 -0.33 -12.69 1.12
C ALA A 7 0.77 -12.98 0.08
N SER A 8 1.31 -11.94 -0.58
CA SER A 8 2.43 -12.08 -1.53
C SER A 8 3.75 -12.58 -0.92
N GLN A 9 3.88 -12.53 0.41
CA GLN A 9 5.07 -12.97 1.14
C GLN A 9 4.83 -14.28 1.90
N MET A 10 3.62 -14.84 1.86
CA MET A 10 3.27 -16.08 2.54
C MET A 10 3.61 -17.30 1.68
N THR A 11 3.96 -18.38 2.36
CA THR A 11 4.01 -19.73 1.81
C THR A 11 2.76 -20.51 2.22
N GLU A 12 2.58 -21.70 1.68
CA GLU A 12 1.47 -22.58 2.09
C GLU A 12 1.56 -22.92 3.58
N GLU A 13 2.74 -23.18 4.09
CA GLU A 13 2.99 -23.49 5.51
C GLU A 13 2.65 -22.30 6.43
N ASP A 14 2.89 -21.06 5.96
CA ASP A 14 2.51 -19.86 6.71
C ASP A 14 0.99 -19.74 6.87
N LEU A 15 0.22 -20.36 5.97
CA LEU A 15 -1.22 -20.36 5.99
C LEU A 15 -1.80 -21.56 6.75
N VAL A 16 -1.40 -22.78 6.34
CA VAL A 16 -1.99 -24.04 6.87
C VAL A 16 -1.28 -24.54 8.12
N GLY A 17 -0.12 -24.02 8.44
CA GLY A 17 0.72 -24.46 9.57
C GLY A 17 1.57 -25.67 9.26
N LEU A 18 2.33 -26.11 10.28
CA LEU A 18 3.26 -27.21 10.14
C LEU A 18 2.62 -28.54 10.60
N PRO A 19 2.84 -29.65 9.85
CA PRO A 19 2.34 -30.94 10.26
C PRO A 19 3.06 -31.47 11.50
N SER A 20 2.33 -32.10 12.39
CA SER A 20 2.84 -32.91 13.49
C SER A 20 2.21 -34.30 13.49
N ILE A 21 2.93 -35.27 14.05
CA ILE A 21 2.45 -36.67 14.13
C ILE A 21 2.03 -36.94 15.56
N GLU A 22 0.76 -37.25 15.74
CA GLU A 22 0.18 -37.71 17.02
C GLU A 22 -0.32 -39.13 16.89
N GLY A 23 0.44 -40.09 17.39
CA GLY A 23 0.17 -41.48 17.18
C GLY A 23 0.22 -41.89 15.71
N ASN A 24 -0.92 -42.30 15.13
CA ASN A 24 -1.06 -42.69 13.72
C ASN A 24 -1.75 -41.58 12.88
N ARG A 25 -1.84 -40.36 13.37
CA ARG A 25 -2.50 -39.24 12.67
C ARG A 25 -1.52 -38.11 12.44
N THR A 26 -1.66 -37.49 11.28
CA THR A 26 -1.04 -36.20 11.01
C THR A 26 -2.02 -35.11 11.42
N THR A 27 -1.57 -34.19 12.26
CA THR A 27 -2.27 -32.96 12.65
C THR A 27 -1.48 -31.77 12.16
N PHE A 28 -2.15 -30.64 11.95
CA PHE A 28 -1.49 -29.38 11.56
C PHE A 28 -1.56 -28.39 12.72
N ASN A 29 -0.43 -27.83 13.07
CA ASN A 29 -0.36 -26.77 14.07
C ASN A 29 -0.56 -25.44 13.38
N PRO A 30 -1.66 -24.71 13.65
CA PRO A 30 -1.92 -23.44 13.01
C PRO A 30 -0.83 -22.43 13.38
N PRO A 31 -0.45 -21.50 12.48
CA PRO A 31 0.46 -20.43 12.84
C PRO A 31 -0.17 -19.50 13.88
N ASP A 32 0.66 -18.86 14.71
CA ASP A 32 0.20 -18.06 15.85
C ASP A 32 -0.80 -16.98 15.45
N TRP A 33 -0.57 -16.31 14.32
CA TRP A 33 -1.47 -15.27 13.83
C TRP A 33 -2.89 -15.80 13.53
N PHE A 34 -3.00 -17.03 13.02
CA PHE A 34 -4.29 -17.64 12.73
C PHE A 34 -4.96 -18.15 13.99
N LYS A 35 -4.17 -18.71 14.91
CA LYS A 35 -4.65 -19.11 16.23
C LYS A 35 -5.25 -17.92 17.00
N GLU A 36 -4.58 -16.75 16.99
CA GLU A 36 -5.11 -15.51 17.55
C GLU A 36 -6.46 -15.14 16.94
N ALA A 37 -6.59 -15.22 15.59
CA ALA A 37 -7.85 -14.94 14.89
C ALA A 37 -8.97 -15.95 15.17
N CYS A 38 -8.63 -17.16 15.67
CA CYS A 38 -9.60 -18.18 16.08
C CYS A 38 -10.05 -18.00 17.53
N GLU A 39 -9.17 -17.51 18.41
CA GLU A 39 -9.42 -17.42 19.87
C GLU A 39 -10.10 -16.10 20.26
N GLU A 40 -9.86 -15.01 19.53
CA GLU A 40 -10.36 -13.68 19.85
C GLU A 40 -11.01 -12.97 18.66
N PRO A 41 -12.05 -12.13 18.90
CA PRO A 41 -12.59 -11.25 17.86
C PRO A 41 -11.51 -10.36 17.28
N SER A 42 -11.29 -10.43 15.98
CA SER A 42 -10.22 -9.69 15.34
C SER A 42 -10.62 -9.20 13.94
N VAL A 43 -9.85 -8.25 13.42
CA VAL A 43 -9.86 -7.89 12.01
C VAL A 43 -8.65 -8.55 11.36
N LEU A 44 -8.90 -9.54 10.52
CA LEU A 44 -7.86 -10.18 9.71
C LEU A 44 -7.74 -9.42 8.39
N PHE A 45 -6.61 -8.75 8.17
CA PHE A 45 -6.34 -7.99 6.96
C PHE A 45 -5.28 -8.70 6.10
N LEU A 46 -5.68 -9.09 4.89
CA LEU A 46 -4.85 -9.79 3.91
C LEU A 46 -4.46 -8.83 2.79
N ASP A 47 -3.20 -8.38 2.78
CA ASP A 47 -2.70 -7.45 1.76
C ASP A 47 -2.07 -8.20 0.57
N GLU A 48 -2.16 -7.61 -0.63
CA GLU A 48 -1.56 -8.11 -1.87
C GLU A 48 -2.01 -9.56 -2.23
N VAL A 49 -3.29 -9.88 -2.04
CA VAL A 49 -3.81 -11.24 -2.32
C VAL A 49 -3.65 -11.64 -3.78
N ASP A 50 -3.80 -10.71 -4.71
CA ASP A 50 -3.60 -10.89 -6.15
C ASP A 50 -2.15 -11.21 -6.56
N ARG A 51 -1.19 -10.98 -5.66
CA ARG A 51 0.23 -11.31 -5.84
C ARG A 51 0.67 -12.59 -5.16
N ALA A 52 -0.21 -13.20 -4.40
CA ALA A 52 0.07 -14.46 -3.72
C ALA A 52 0.19 -15.62 -4.72
N THR A 53 0.88 -16.69 -4.31
CA THR A 53 0.91 -17.92 -5.09
C THR A 53 -0.47 -18.57 -5.17
N LEU A 54 -0.69 -19.44 -6.15
CA LEU A 54 -1.99 -20.12 -6.30
C LEU A 54 -2.38 -20.92 -5.06
N GLU A 55 -1.41 -21.58 -4.44
CA GLU A 55 -1.62 -22.40 -3.23
C GLU A 55 -2.09 -21.53 -2.05
N VAL A 56 -1.46 -20.41 -1.84
CA VAL A 56 -1.86 -19.45 -0.80
C VAL A 56 -3.25 -18.87 -1.10
N ARG A 57 -3.55 -18.53 -2.35
CA ARG A 57 -4.88 -18.04 -2.76
C ARG A 57 -5.96 -19.10 -2.52
N GLN A 58 -5.69 -20.36 -2.83
CA GLN A 58 -6.63 -21.47 -2.57
C GLN A 58 -6.93 -21.66 -1.08
N GLY A 59 -5.91 -21.51 -0.22
CA GLY A 59 -6.12 -21.53 1.22
C GLY A 59 -6.93 -20.33 1.73
N ILE A 60 -6.72 -19.14 1.15
CA ILE A 60 -7.55 -17.96 1.42
C ILE A 60 -9.00 -18.19 0.99
N PHE A 61 -9.25 -18.97 -0.07
CA PHE A 61 -10.61 -19.37 -0.46
C PHE A 61 -11.30 -20.22 0.59
N GLU A 62 -10.63 -21.24 1.12
CA GLU A 62 -11.20 -22.03 2.21
C GLU A 62 -11.54 -21.13 3.40
N LEU A 63 -10.66 -20.20 3.72
CA LEU A 63 -10.84 -19.25 4.81
C LEU A 63 -12.07 -18.37 4.61
N THR A 64 -12.28 -17.84 3.40
CA THR A 64 -13.41 -16.95 3.10
C THR A 64 -14.74 -17.67 2.97
N ASP A 65 -14.76 -18.86 2.35
CA ASP A 65 -15.97 -19.66 2.20
C ASP A 65 -16.44 -20.31 3.50
N SER A 66 -15.50 -20.92 4.22
CA SER A 66 -15.80 -21.81 5.34
C SER A 66 -15.42 -21.21 6.70
N ARG A 67 -14.78 -20.04 6.72
CA ARG A 67 -14.25 -19.40 7.92
C ARG A 67 -13.33 -20.30 8.72
N LYS A 68 -12.56 -21.17 8.02
CA LYS A 68 -11.66 -22.16 8.64
C LYS A 68 -10.44 -22.41 7.76
N LEU A 69 -9.38 -22.93 8.36
CA LEU A 69 -8.23 -23.55 7.70
C LEU A 69 -7.87 -24.82 8.46
N ASN A 70 -7.70 -25.94 7.76
CA ASN A 70 -7.33 -27.23 8.36
C ASN A 70 -8.14 -27.61 9.62
N GLY A 71 -9.43 -27.32 9.62
CA GLY A 71 -10.32 -27.64 10.74
C GLY A 71 -10.32 -26.66 11.90
N HIS A 72 -9.49 -25.63 11.88
CA HIS A 72 -9.51 -24.52 12.85
C HIS A 72 -10.42 -23.40 12.34
N TYR A 73 -11.43 -23.03 13.11
CA TYR A 73 -12.40 -22.01 12.75
C TYR A 73 -12.03 -20.65 13.28
N LEU A 74 -12.19 -19.61 12.46
CA LEU A 74 -12.13 -18.24 12.93
C LEU A 74 -13.16 -17.98 14.03
N HIS A 75 -12.82 -17.11 14.99
CA HIS A 75 -13.80 -16.60 15.95
C HIS A 75 -15.04 -16.04 15.20
N GLU A 76 -16.24 -16.23 15.74
CA GLU A 76 -17.49 -15.85 15.08
C GLU A 76 -17.55 -14.36 14.71
N ASP A 77 -16.97 -13.49 15.54
CA ASP A 77 -16.92 -12.03 15.33
C ASP A 77 -15.66 -11.56 14.58
N THR A 78 -14.79 -12.47 14.14
CA THR A 78 -13.62 -12.08 13.31
C THR A 78 -14.09 -11.70 11.91
N VAL A 79 -13.65 -10.52 11.45
CA VAL A 79 -13.94 -10.01 10.10
C VAL A 79 -12.69 -10.10 9.23
N VAL A 80 -12.85 -10.57 7.99
CA VAL A 80 -11.76 -10.70 7.02
C VAL A 80 -11.85 -9.60 5.98
N PHE A 81 -10.77 -8.85 5.83
CA PHE A 81 -10.58 -7.87 4.76
C PHE A 81 -9.40 -8.29 3.88
N ALA A 82 -9.48 -7.96 2.60
CA ALA A 82 -8.37 -8.15 1.67
C ALA A 82 -8.14 -6.88 0.85
N ALA A 83 -6.89 -6.65 0.47
CA ALA A 83 -6.54 -5.61 -0.49
C ALA A 83 -5.84 -6.23 -1.71
N ILE A 84 -6.18 -5.72 -2.88
CA ILE A 84 -5.58 -6.09 -4.16
C ILE A 84 -5.27 -4.83 -4.96
N ASN A 85 -4.34 -4.93 -5.92
CA ASN A 85 -4.01 -3.87 -6.86
C ASN A 85 -4.57 -4.16 -8.27
N GLY A 86 -5.66 -4.91 -8.33
CA GLY A 86 -6.33 -5.29 -9.58
C GLY A 86 -7.11 -4.14 -10.25
N GLY A 87 -8.00 -4.51 -11.20
CA GLY A 87 -8.84 -3.58 -11.96
C GLY A 87 -8.08 -2.82 -13.04
N GLU A 88 -8.55 -1.64 -13.40
CA GLU A 88 -7.93 -0.79 -14.43
C GLU A 88 -6.47 -0.39 -14.09
N HIS A 89 -6.10 -0.41 -12.81
CA HIS A 89 -4.74 -0.15 -12.35
C HIS A 89 -3.84 -1.40 -12.39
N GLY A 90 -4.40 -2.58 -12.55
CA GLY A 90 -3.67 -3.87 -12.53
C GLY A 90 -2.72 -4.05 -13.72
N GLU A 91 -3.00 -3.42 -14.88
CA GLU A 91 -2.13 -3.47 -16.04
C GLU A 91 -0.74 -2.88 -15.81
N GLN A 92 -0.61 -1.97 -14.84
CA GLN A 92 0.67 -1.34 -14.47
C GLN A 92 1.49 -2.17 -13.48
N TYR A 93 0.89 -3.22 -12.88
CA TYR A 93 1.52 -4.06 -11.89
C TYR A 93 1.54 -5.51 -12.35
N GLN A 94 2.60 -6.25 -12.00
CA GLN A 94 2.64 -7.70 -12.18
C GLN A 94 1.73 -8.35 -11.14
N VAL A 95 0.44 -8.43 -11.43
CA VAL A 95 -0.56 -9.08 -10.60
C VAL A 95 -1.14 -10.29 -11.34
N ASN A 96 -1.53 -11.31 -10.59
CA ASN A 96 -2.30 -12.42 -11.14
C ASN A 96 -3.76 -12.00 -11.24
N GLU A 97 -4.38 -12.25 -12.38
CA GLU A 97 -5.83 -12.05 -12.51
C GLU A 97 -6.56 -12.94 -11.50
N MET A 98 -7.56 -12.37 -10.85
CA MET A 98 -8.48 -13.12 -9.99
C MET A 98 -9.65 -13.59 -10.86
N ASP A 99 -9.97 -14.88 -10.79
CA ASP A 99 -11.10 -15.38 -11.54
C ASP A 99 -12.45 -14.98 -10.89
N PRO A 100 -13.57 -15.07 -11.64
CA PRO A 100 -14.87 -14.69 -11.10
C PRO A 100 -15.27 -15.46 -9.83
N ALA A 101 -14.87 -16.73 -9.71
CA ALA A 101 -15.18 -17.52 -8.53
C ALA A 101 -14.41 -17.05 -7.29
N GLU A 102 -13.22 -16.49 -7.48
CA GLU A 102 -12.47 -15.81 -6.41
C GLU A 102 -13.19 -14.54 -5.95
N LEU A 103 -13.60 -13.72 -6.91
CA LEU A 103 -14.27 -12.44 -6.62
C LEU A 103 -15.64 -12.61 -5.98
N ASP A 104 -16.40 -13.65 -6.35
CA ASP A 104 -17.72 -13.95 -5.79
C ASP A 104 -17.72 -14.19 -4.25
N ARG A 105 -16.54 -14.43 -3.67
CA ARG A 105 -16.38 -14.64 -2.22
C ARG A 105 -16.23 -13.35 -1.45
N TRP A 106 -16.11 -12.23 -2.15
CA TRP A 106 -15.82 -10.92 -1.56
C TRP A 106 -16.90 -9.89 -1.90
N SER A 107 -17.13 -8.99 -0.99
CA SER A 107 -17.76 -7.72 -1.32
C SER A 107 -16.67 -6.79 -1.83
N VAL A 108 -16.60 -6.61 -3.16
CA VAL A 108 -15.53 -5.85 -3.82
C VAL A 108 -15.88 -4.35 -3.85
N TRP A 109 -14.93 -3.54 -3.46
CA TRP A 109 -15.06 -2.08 -3.44
C TRP A 109 -13.85 -1.47 -4.15
N ASP A 110 -14.11 -0.64 -5.17
CA ASP A 110 -13.07 0.15 -5.80
C ASP A 110 -12.76 1.38 -4.95
N ILE A 111 -11.47 1.56 -4.64
CA ILE A 111 -10.98 2.72 -3.89
C ILE A 111 -10.17 3.57 -4.85
N ASP A 112 -10.77 4.66 -5.31
CA ASP A 112 -10.14 5.66 -6.18
C ASP A 112 -10.09 7.02 -5.47
N PRO A 113 -9.09 7.26 -4.62
CA PRO A 113 -8.97 8.50 -3.88
C PRO A 113 -8.67 9.68 -4.82
N THR A 114 -9.38 10.79 -4.62
CA THR A 114 -9.20 12.01 -5.39
C THR A 114 -7.94 12.79 -4.98
N VAL A 115 -7.55 13.80 -5.77
CA VAL A 115 -6.48 14.73 -5.40
C VAL A 115 -6.88 15.51 -4.14
N GLU A 116 -8.15 15.87 -4.00
CA GLU A 116 -8.71 16.54 -2.83
C GLU A 116 -8.56 15.72 -1.55
N ASP A 117 -8.75 14.41 -1.63
CA ASP A 117 -8.54 13.51 -0.48
C ASP A 117 -7.09 13.56 -0.01
N TRP A 118 -6.13 13.53 -0.95
CA TRP A 118 -4.72 13.68 -0.61
C TRP A 118 -4.41 15.06 -0.02
N LEU A 119 -4.95 16.13 -0.60
CA LEU A 119 -4.75 17.49 -0.11
C LEU A 119 -5.35 17.70 1.29
N ASN A 120 -6.53 17.13 1.56
CA ASN A 120 -7.14 17.19 2.89
C ASN A 120 -6.30 16.46 3.95
N TRP A 121 -5.81 15.27 3.62
CA TRP A 121 -4.89 14.53 4.47
C TRP A 121 -3.54 15.26 4.61
N GLY A 122 -3.03 15.82 3.52
CA GLY A 122 -1.72 16.47 3.45
C GLY A 122 -1.58 17.71 4.33
N LYS A 123 -2.68 18.43 4.61
CA LYS A 123 -2.68 19.62 5.49
C LYS A 123 -2.00 19.37 6.85
N GLU A 124 -2.13 18.17 7.38
CA GLU A 124 -1.61 17.79 8.69
C GLU A 124 -0.38 16.87 8.59
N ASN A 125 -0.05 16.36 7.39
CA ASN A 125 0.91 15.27 7.22
C ASN A 125 2.12 15.61 6.36
N VAL A 126 2.13 16.75 5.68
CA VAL A 126 3.27 17.22 4.88
C VAL A 126 3.54 18.70 5.16
N ASP A 127 4.75 19.13 4.83
CA ASP A 127 5.15 20.54 4.93
C ASP A 127 4.31 21.43 4.01
N SER A 128 4.14 22.70 4.42
CA SER A 128 3.32 23.68 3.70
C SER A 128 3.79 23.91 2.27
N LEU A 129 5.10 23.96 2.02
CA LEU A 129 5.65 24.09 0.67
C LEU A 129 5.27 22.90 -0.22
N MET A 130 5.38 21.67 0.30
CA MET A 130 4.99 20.45 -0.42
C MET A 130 3.49 20.43 -0.70
N TRP A 131 2.68 20.81 0.28
CA TRP A 131 1.23 20.88 0.15
C TRP A 131 0.82 21.92 -0.90
N ASP A 132 1.36 23.13 -0.81
CA ASP A 132 1.09 24.22 -1.75
C ASP A 132 1.52 23.88 -3.18
N PHE A 133 2.68 23.21 -3.33
CA PHE A 133 3.16 22.74 -4.62
C PHE A 133 2.14 21.81 -5.27
N ILE A 134 1.72 20.74 -4.58
CA ILE A 134 0.75 19.77 -5.12
C ILE A 134 -0.61 20.43 -5.35
N ASN A 135 -1.05 21.32 -4.49
CA ASN A 135 -2.33 22.03 -4.66
C ASN A 135 -2.36 22.87 -5.97
N LYS A 136 -1.24 23.47 -6.35
CA LYS A 136 -1.13 24.29 -7.56
C LYS A 136 -0.74 23.49 -8.81
N ASN A 137 -0.09 22.33 -8.64
CA ASN A 137 0.43 21.48 -9.73
C ASN A 137 -0.08 20.05 -9.57
N ARG A 138 -1.40 19.89 -9.62
CA ARG A 138 -2.12 18.64 -9.31
C ARG A 138 -1.74 17.47 -10.20
N GLU A 139 -1.32 17.76 -11.43
CA GLU A 139 -0.84 16.79 -12.42
C GLU A 139 0.43 16.05 -11.98
N HIS A 140 1.20 16.63 -11.06
CA HIS A 140 2.42 16.03 -10.53
C HIS A 140 2.16 15.10 -9.33
N LEU A 141 0.94 15.01 -8.80
CA LEU A 141 0.66 14.11 -7.67
C LEU A 141 0.88 12.65 -8.04
N GLU A 142 0.41 12.25 -9.20
CA GLU A 142 0.52 10.88 -9.72
C GLU A 142 0.75 10.90 -11.23
N HIS A 143 1.57 9.96 -11.68
CA HIS A 143 1.76 9.72 -13.12
C HIS A 143 0.53 9.02 -13.71
N LYS A 144 0.02 9.54 -14.82
CA LYS A 144 -1.16 8.99 -15.53
C LYS A 144 -0.85 8.48 -16.94
N GLY A 145 0.40 8.37 -17.31
CA GLY A 145 0.84 7.90 -18.62
C GLY A 145 1.44 6.50 -18.59
N ASP A 146 2.00 6.09 -19.71
CA ASP A 146 2.72 4.84 -19.85
C ASP A 146 3.92 4.79 -18.90
N ILE A 147 4.17 3.62 -18.32
CA ILE A 147 5.29 3.38 -17.41
C ILE A 147 6.43 2.73 -18.19
N GLU A 148 7.55 3.43 -18.29
CA GLU A 148 8.79 2.89 -18.83
C GLU A 148 9.55 2.10 -17.75
N PRO A 149 10.12 0.93 -18.06
CA PRO A 149 10.93 0.18 -17.13
C PRO A 149 12.11 1.01 -16.58
N ASN A 150 12.38 0.87 -15.28
CA ASN A 150 13.48 1.54 -14.58
C ASN A 150 13.41 3.07 -14.49
N LYS A 151 12.30 3.69 -14.88
CA LYS A 151 12.05 5.12 -14.73
C LYS A 151 11.26 5.39 -13.44
N ARG A 152 11.55 6.50 -12.78
CA ARG A 152 10.84 6.96 -11.58
C ARG A 152 9.70 7.86 -11.97
N TYR A 153 8.55 7.65 -11.32
CA TYR A 153 7.34 8.45 -11.48
C TYR A 153 6.80 8.90 -10.13
N PRO A 154 6.15 10.06 -10.06
CA PRO A 154 5.53 10.53 -8.84
C PRO A 154 4.34 9.65 -8.44
N SER A 155 4.18 9.47 -7.14
CA SER A 155 3.03 8.83 -6.50
C SER A 155 2.76 9.50 -5.16
N ARG A 156 1.55 9.36 -4.64
CA ARG A 156 1.17 9.89 -3.32
C ARG A 156 2.13 9.45 -2.22
N ARG A 157 2.55 8.20 -2.25
CA ARG A 157 3.52 7.63 -1.30
C ARG A 157 4.92 8.22 -1.48
N SER A 158 5.38 8.40 -2.72
CA SER A 158 6.71 8.95 -2.97
C SER A 158 6.81 10.42 -2.54
N TRP A 159 5.75 11.22 -2.70
CA TRP A 159 5.68 12.57 -2.19
C TRP A 159 5.77 12.65 -0.67
N LYS A 160 5.04 11.77 0.05
CA LYS A 160 5.13 11.71 1.50
C LYS A 160 6.54 11.33 1.97
N ARG A 161 7.15 10.32 1.36
CA ARG A 161 8.52 9.91 1.68
C ARG A 161 9.54 11.00 1.40
N LEU A 162 9.42 11.70 0.26
CA LEU A 162 10.26 12.85 -0.06
C LEU A 162 10.10 13.96 0.97
N ASN A 163 8.86 14.28 1.34
CA ASN A 163 8.57 15.27 2.38
C ASN A 163 9.31 14.92 3.68
N ASP A 164 9.19 13.70 4.16
CA ASP A 164 9.79 13.26 5.42
C ASP A 164 11.33 13.37 5.40
N VAL A 165 11.93 13.02 4.27
CA VAL A 165 13.39 13.12 4.09
C VAL A 165 13.83 14.60 4.04
N LEU A 166 13.12 15.44 3.30
CA LEU A 166 13.47 16.87 3.16
C LEU A 166 13.29 17.62 4.49
N VAL A 167 12.20 17.34 5.22
CA VAL A 167 11.97 17.91 6.57
C VAL A 167 13.04 17.44 7.54
N GLY A 168 13.31 16.12 7.57
CA GLY A 168 14.31 15.53 8.46
C GLY A 168 15.74 16.02 8.20
N ALA A 169 16.05 16.38 6.95
CA ALA A 169 17.36 16.92 6.55
C ALA A 169 17.44 18.44 6.62
N ASP A 170 16.37 19.14 7.03
CA ASP A 170 16.25 20.61 7.02
C ASP A 170 16.45 21.24 5.63
N LEU A 171 16.02 20.52 4.57
CA LEU A 171 16.15 20.92 3.16
C LEU A 171 14.85 21.48 2.55
N MET A 172 13.77 21.58 3.33
CA MET A 172 12.48 22.09 2.85
C MET A 172 12.43 23.62 2.75
N LYS A 173 13.43 24.33 3.31
CA LYS A 173 13.41 25.79 3.45
C LYS A 173 13.76 26.56 2.18
N GLU A 174 14.61 25.98 1.33
CA GLU A 174 15.11 26.65 0.13
C GLU A 174 15.44 25.66 -0.98
N ALA A 175 15.27 26.11 -2.23
CA ALA A 175 15.68 25.33 -3.38
C ALA A 175 17.21 25.15 -3.39
N SER A 176 17.66 23.91 -3.44
CA SER A 176 19.06 23.55 -3.42
C SER A 176 19.38 22.36 -4.34
N PRO A 177 20.63 22.19 -4.77
CA PRO A 177 21.03 20.99 -5.52
C PRO A 177 20.71 19.69 -4.79
N SER A 178 20.84 19.68 -3.46
CA SER A 178 20.52 18.51 -2.62
C SER A 178 19.02 18.21 -2.61
N MET A 179 18.16 19.23 -2.48
CA MET A 179 16.71 19.10 -2.60
C MET A 179 16.32 18.51 -3.96
N PHE A 180 16.88 19.05 -5.05
CA PHE A 180 16.61 18.57 -6.40
C PHE A 180 17.02 17.10 -6.59
N GLN A 181 18.22 16.71 -6.15
CA GLN A 181 18.69 15.32 -6.28
C GLN A 181 17.82 14.33 -5.49
N LEU A 182 17.42 14.71 -4.27
CA LEU A 182 16.49 13.92 -3.47
C LEU A 182 15.11 13.82 -4.17
N ALA A 183 14.55 14.95 -4.61
CA ALA A 183 13.29 14.95 -5.33
C ALA A 183 13.34 14.04 -6.56
N GLN A 184 14.38 14.16 -7.39
CA GLN A 184 14.57 13.32 -8.56
C GLN A 184 14.60 11.82 -8.20
N SER A 185 15.22 11.46 -7.09
CA SER A 185 15.32 10.06 -6.64
C SER A 185 14.00 9.46 -6.18
N PHE A 186 13.04 10.29 -5.70
CA PHE A 186 11.73 9.84 -5.21
C PHE A 186 10.62 9.97 -6.25
N VAL A 187 10.54 11.11 -6.95
CA VAL A 187 9.40 11.47 -7.80
C VAL A 187 9.73 11.57 -9.30
N GLY A 188 10.98 11.33 -9.67
CA GLY A 188 11.46 11.43 -11.05
C GLY A 188 11.84 12.84 -11.48
N PHE A 189 12.44 12.93 -12.68
CA PHE A 189 13.08 14.17 -13.14
C PHE A 189 12.08 15.31 -13.35
N GLU A 190 10.97 15.07 -14.06
CA GLU A 190 10.00 16.10 -14.42
C GLU A 190 9.35 16.74 -13.19
N ALA A 191 8.88 15.91 -12.26
CA ALA A 191 8.29 16.38 -11.00
C ALA A 191 9.33 17.07 -10.10
N ALA A 192 10.58 16.62 -10.12
CA ALA A 192 11.67 17.26 -9.38
C ALA A 192 12.02 18.64 -9.92
N VAL A 193 12.03 18.82 -11.26
CA VAL A 193 12.23 20.15 -11.89
C VAL A 193 11.10 21.08 -11.47
N ALA A 194 9.85 20.65 -11.59
CA ALA A 194 8.69 21.45 -11.23
C ALA A 194 8.70 21.88 -9.74
N LEU A 195 9.04 20.94 -8.83
CA LEU A 195 9.16 21.25 -7.41
C LEU A 195 10.29 22.24 -7.12
N ASN A 196 11.46 22.08 -7.75
CA ASN A 196 12.59 22.97 -7.56
C ASN A 196 12.29 24.39 -8.05
N ASP A 197 11.68 24.53 -9.23
CA ASP A 197 11.27 25.82 -9.77
C ASP A 197 10.20 26.48 -8.88
N TYR A 198 9.27 25.70 -8.35
CA TYR A 198 8.27 26.18 -7.41
C TYR A 198 8.91 26.68 -6.13
N ALA A 199 9.84 25.93 -5.53
CA ALA A 199 10.53 26.31 -4.29
C ALA A 199 11.34 27.62 -4.45
N GLN A 200 12.03 27.79 -5.60
CA GLN A 200 12.75 29.05 -5.90
C GLN A 200 11.83 30.26 -5.97
N ASN A 201 10.64 30.11 -6.50
CA ASN A 201 9.66 31.18 -6.61
C ASN A 201 8.89 31.41 -5.29
N TYR A 202 8.71 30.35 -4.49
CA TYR A 202 8.03 30.43 -3.19
C TYR A 202 8.74 31.37 -2.22
N GLU A 203 10.06 31.29 -2.11
CA GLU A 203 10.86 32.21 -1.29
C GLU A 203 10.74 33.66 -1.72
N ARG A 204 10.65 33.91 -3.03
CA ARG A 204 10.49 35.28 -3.56
C ARG A 204 9.16 35.93 -3.16
N VAL A 205 8.10 35.15 -3.00
CA VAL A 205 6.78 35.65 -2.58
C VAL A 205 6.77 35.97 -1.09
N VAL A 206 7.44 35.19 -0.26
CA VAL A 206 7.51 35.39 1.19
C VAL A 206 8.39 36.60 1.56
N THR A 207 9.42 36.90 0.77
CA THR A 207 10.33 38.06 1.01
C THR A 207 9.77 39.40 0.56
N VAL A 208 8.72 39.43 -0.24
CA VAL A 208 8.07 40.68 -0.70
C VAL A 208 7.00 41.17 0.29
N ASP A 209 6.45 40.29 1.11
CA ASP A 209 5.41 40.61 2.12
C ASP A 209 6.00 40.87 3.54
N GLN A 210 7.36 40.98 3.69
CA GLN A 210 8.05 41.44 4.88
C GLN A 210 8.62 42.84 4.66
#